data_66485c40c70135ce86eaadf9aa311652
#
_entry.id   66485c40c70135ce86eaadf9aa311652
#
_cell.length_a   1.000
_cell.length_b   1.000
_cell.length_c   1.000
_cell.angle_alpha   90.00
_cell.angle_beta   90.00
_cell.angle_gamma   90.00
#
_symmetry.space_group_name_H-M   'P 1'
#
loop_
_entity.id
_entity.type
_entity.pdbx_description
1 polymer ?
#
loop_
_entity_poly.entity_id
_entity_poly.type
_entity_poly.pdbx_seq_one_letter_code
_entity_poly.pdbx_strand_id
1 'polypeptide(L)'
;IIPEVVSGKADIGAGGITITEDRKKNVDFSDVYATAAQLIIVKDDSDIAGPDDLKGKSIGVQLGTTGDLYASEYEADGSTVERYGKGFEAVQALLQGKIDAVVIDQEPAKVFVNENEGIKLLDEPLTSEDYAYVVKKGNTELVEKVNKALAELTEAGEIQSIIDKYS
;
A
#
# COMPACT_ATOMS: atom_id res chain seq x y z
N ILE A 1 -2.65 -12.48 -3.82
CA ILE A 1 -3.49 -12.93 -2.68
C ILE A 1 -4.96 -13.05 -3.10
N ILE A 2 -5.60 -12.00 -3.62
CA ILE A 2 -7.03 -12.01 -3.98
C ILE A 2 -7.39 -13.14 -4.96
N PRO A 3 -6.66 -13.38 -6.06
CA PRO A 3 -6.97 -14.50 -6.97
C PRO A 3 -6.98 -15.87 -6.29
N GLU A 4 -6.10 -16.11 -5.31
CA GLU A 4 -6.05 -17.37 -4.57
C GLU A 4 -7.28 -17.56 -3.67
N VAL A 5 -7.77 -16.47 -3.06
CA VAL A 5 -9.01 -16.48 -2.25
C VAL A 5 -10.23 -16.68 -3.15
N VAL A 6 -10.32 -15.97 -4.27
CA VAL A 6 -11.42 -16.10 -5.24
C VAL A 6 -11.52 -17.52 -5.80
N SER A 7 -10.38 -18.13 -6.14
CA SER A 7 -10.33 -19.50 -6.67
C SER A 7 -10.57 -20.60 -5.60
N GLY A 8 -10.58 -20.24 -4.33
CA GLY A 8 -10.75 -21.18 -3.21
C GLY A 8 -9.50 -21.99 -2.86
N LYS A 9 -8.32 -21.59 -3.33
CA LYS A 9 -7.04 -22.17 -2.92
C LYS A 9 -6.60 -21.67 -1.53
N ALA A 10 -7.09 -20.52 -1.11
CA ALA A 10 -6.94 -19.98 0.22
C ALA A 10 -8.30 -19.61 0.79
N ASP A 11 -8.53 -19.87 2.06
CA ASP A 11 -9.77 -19.51 2.75
C ASP A 11 -9.78 -18.05 3.16
N ILE A 12 -8.60 -17.49 3.51
CA ILE A 12 -8.38 -16.13 3.96
C ILE A 12 -7.13 -15.54 3.32
N GLY A 13 -7.18 -14.26 2.99
CA GLY A 13 -6.04 -13.49 2.51
C GLY A 13 -5.63 -12.44 3.54
N ALA A 14 -4.33 -12.37 3.84
CA ALA A 14 -3.71 -11.41 4.74
C ALA A 14 -2.47 -10.79 4.06
N GLY A 15 -2.20 -9.51 4.30
CA GLY A 15 -1.01 -8.86 3.74
C GLY A 15 -1.19 -7.38 3.38
N GLY A 16 -1.71 -6.57 4.30
CA GLY A 16 -1.93 -5.14 4.04
C GLY A 16 -2.87 -4.91 2.85
N ILE A 17 -4.02 -5.57 2.86
CA ILE A 17 -4.95 -5.49 1.73
C ILE A 17 -5.91 -4.33 1.95
N THR A 18 -5.73 -3.27 1.17
CA THR A 18 -6.60 -2.10 1.20
C THR A 18 -8.00 -2.42 0.72
N ILE A 19 -8.98 -1.92 1.44
CA ILE A 19 -10.40 -1.99 1.06
C ILE A 19 -10.63 -1.04 -0.11
N THR A 20 -11.03 -1.58 -1.27
CA THR A 20 -11.44 -0.78 -2.43
C THR A 20 -12.77 -1.29 -2.99
N GLU A 21 -13.54 -0.40 -3.62
CA GLU A 21 -14.83 -0.77 -4.22
C GLU A 21 -14.68 -1.82 -5.32
N ASP A 22 -13.57 -1.80 -6.05
CA ASP A 22 -13.31 -2.80 -7.08
C ASP A 22 -13.03 -4.19 -6.47
N ARG A 23 -12.24 -4.25 -5.42
CA ARG A 23 -11.95 -5.50 -4.68
C ARG A 23 -13.19 -6.08 -4.03
N LYS A 24 -14.08 -5.23 -3.48
CA LYS A 24 -15.38 -5.64 -2.89
C LYS A 24 -16.29 -6.39 -3.87
N LYS A 25 -16.11 -6.22 -5.17
CA LYS A 25 -16.87 -6.98 -6.18
C LYS A 25 -16.54 -8.47 -6.16
N ASN A 26 -15.31 -8.82 -5.79
CA ASN A 26 -14.75 -10.16 -5.92
C ASN A 26 -14.54 -10.89 -4.58
N VAL A 27 -14.36 -10.15 -3.49
CA VAL A 27 -14.12 -10.69 -2.14
C VAL A 27 -14.95 -9.94 -1.12
N ASP A 28 -15.10 -10.56 0.06
CA ASP A 28 -15.62 -9.90 1.26
C ASP A 28 -14.46 -9.57 2.19
N PHE A 29 -14.59 -8.46 2.91
CA PHE A 29 -13.59 -7.94 3.83
C PHE A 29 -14.01 -8.15 5.27
N SER A 30 -13.03 -8.37 6.15
CA SER A 30 -13.20 -8.25 7.60
C SER A 30 -13.38 -6.78 8.02
N ASP A 31 -13.55 -6.55 9.31
CA ASP A 31 -13.34 -5.24 9.91
C ASP A 31 -11.88 -4.80 9.72
N VAL A 32 -11.66 -3.48 9.75
CA VAL A 32 -10.33 -2.87 9.64
C VAL A 32 -9.49 -3.27 10.84
N TYR A 33 -8.27 -3.76 10.59
CA TYR A 33 -7.32 -4.08 11.66
C TYR A 33 -6.16 -3.10 11.77
N ALA A 34 -5.88 -2.35 10.70
CA ALA A 34 -4.85 -1.32 10.66
C ALA A 34 -5.17 -0.27 9.58
N THR A 35 -4.64 0.92 9.75
CA THR A 35 -4.64 1.96 8.72
C THR A 35 -3.22 2.20 8.26
N ALA A 36 -3.05 2.52 6.99
CA ALA A 36 -1.78 2.87 6.37
C ALA A 36 -1.96 4.00 5.37
N ALA A 37 -0.87 4.37 4.71
CA ALA A 37 -0.86 5.41 3.69
C ALA A 37 0.04 4.99 2.53
N GLN A 38 -0.24 5.49 1.34
CA GLN A 38 0.74 5.50 0.26
C GLN A 38 1.60 6.74 0.43
N LEU A 39 2.90 6.55 0.62
CA LEU A 39 3.86 7.63 0.80
C LEU A 39 4.63 7.88 -0.50
N ILE A 40 5.16 9.09 -0.59
CA ILE A 40 5.96 9.53 -1.73
C ILE A 40 7.42 9.63 -1.27
N ILE A 41 8.30 8.90 -1.96
CA ILE A 41 9.75 9.00 -1.79
C ILE A 41 10.32 9.81 -2.95
N VAL A 42 11.15 10.77 -2.64
CA VAL A 42 11.86 11.59 -3.63
C VAL A 42 13.33 11.71 -3.28
N LYS A 43 14.17 12.21 -4.19
CA LYS A 43 15.54 12.58 -3.86
C LYS A 43 15.58 13.76 -2.90
N ASP A 44 16.64 13.87 -2.10
CA ASP A 44 16.82 14.97 -1.15
C ASP A 44 16.81 16.35 -1.80
N ASP A 45 17.34 16.43 -3.03
CA ASP A 45 17.41 17.64 -3.85
C ASP A 45 16.19 17.84 -4.79
N SER A 46 15.15 17.02 -4.66
CA SER A 46 13.93 17.13 -5.47
C SER A 46 13.13 18.40 -5.16
N ASP A 47 12.53 18.97 -6.20
CA ASP A 47 11.58 20.09 -6.14
C ASP A 47 10.13 19.63 -5.84
N ILE A 48 9.87 18.32 -5.83
CA ILE A 48 8.58 17.76 -5.48
C ILE A 48 8.37 17.89 -3.97
N ALA A 49 7.35 18.59 -3.55
CA ALA A 49 7.02 18.87 -2.15
C ALA A 49 5.71 18.19 -1.68
N GLY A 50 4.85 17.77 -2.61
CA GLY A 50 3.57 17.14 -2.30
C GLY A 50 2.96 16.39 -3.49
N PRO A 51 1.78 15.78 -3.29
CA PRO A 51 1.10 15.01 -4.35
C PRO A 51 0.82 15.79 -5.63
N ASP A 52 0.50 17.06 -5.52
CA ASP A 52 0.19 17.91 -6.70
C ASP A 52 1.38 18.09 -7.64
N ASP A 53 2.60 18.02 -7.12
CA ASP A 53 3.84 18.17 -7.90
C ASP A 53 4.20 16.89 -8.68
N LEU A 54 3.47 15.81 -8.50
CA LEU A 54 3.65 14.56 -9.26
C LEU A 54 3.18 14.68 -10.72
N LYS A 55 2.39 15.70 -11.05
CA LYS A 55 1.89 15.95 -12.41
C LYS A 55 3.04 16.18 -13.39
N GLY A 56 3.03 15.43 -14.48
CA GLY A 56 4.09 15.49 -15.49
C GLY A 56 5.43 14.85 -15.09
N LYS A 57 5.50 14.16 -13.95
CA LYS A 57 6.70 13.48 -13.45
C LYS A 57 6.72 11.99 -13.79
N SER A 58 7.89 11.35 -13.66
CA SER A 58 8.03 9.90 -13.75
C SER A 58 7.89 9.28 -12.37
N ILE A 59 6.89 8.44 -12.17
CA ILE A 59 6.52 7.86 -10.88
C ILE A 59 6.77 6.35 -10.91
N GLY A 60 7.63 5.85 -10.03
CA GLY A 60 7.86 4.41 -9.85
C GLY A 60 6.89 3.82 -8.85
N VAL A 61 6.36 2.65 -9.17
CA VAL A 61 5.42 1.93 -8.30
C VAL A 61 5.71 0.43 -8.30
N GLN A 62 5.24 -0.28 -7.27
CA GLN A 62 5.19 -1.74 -7.32
C GLN A 62 3.92 -2.17 -8.05
N LEU A 63 4.09 -2.98 -9.09
CA LEU A 63 3.00 -3.46 -9.96
C LEU A 63 1.85 -4.09 -9.16
N GLY A 64 0.63 -3.66 -9.44
CA GLY A 64 -0.61 -4.23 -8.89
C GLY A 64 -0.94 -3.86 -7.46
N THR A 65 -0.19 -2.93 -6.85
CA THR A 65 -0.50 -2.37 -5.52
C THR A 65 -1.49 -1.21 -5.61
N THR A 66 -1.97 -0.72 -4.46
CA THR A 66 -2.76 0.51 -4.42
C THR A 66 -1.94 1.73 -4.81
N GLY A 67 -0.63 1.74 -4.55
CA GLY A 67 0.30 2.76 -5.07
C GLY A 67 0.29 2.84 -6.59
N ASP A 68 0.28 1.70 -7.29
CA ASP A 68 0.13 1.65 -8.76
C ASP A 68 -1.24 2.21 -9.19
N LEU A 69 -2.32 1.84 -8.49
CA LEU A 69 -3.66 2.32 -8.80
C LEU A 69 -3.75 3.86 -8.71
N TYR A 70 -3.33 4.44 -7.59
CA TYR A 70 -3.41 5.88 -7.37
C TYR A 70 -2.42 6.67 -8.24
N ALA A 71 -1.20 6.18 -8.41
CA ALA A 71 -0.23 6.82 -9.30
C ALA A 71 -0.71 6.84 -10.76
N SER A 72 -1.46 5.82 -11.18
CA SER A 72 -2.01 5.75 -12.55
C SER A 72 -3.01 6.87 -12.86
N GLU A 73 -3.64 7.47 -11.85
CA GLU A 73 -4.53 8.60 -12.06
C GLU A 73 -3.77 9.84 -12.60
N TYR A 74 -2.49 9.98 -12.26
CA TYR A 74 -1.64 11.06 -12.76
C TYR A 74 -1.23 10.91 -14.22
N GLU A 75 -1.43 9.74 -14.85
CA GLU A 75 -1.18 9.56 -16.29
C GLU A 75 -2.06 10.51 -17.13
N ALA A 76 -3.27 10.83 -16.63
CA ALA A 76 -4.16 11.81 -17.26
C ALA A 76 -3.59 13.25 -17.22
N ASP A 77 -2.72 13.55 -16.27
CA ASP A 77 -2.04 14.84 -16.09
C ASP A 77 -0.62 14.84 -16.72
N GLY A 78 -0.31 13.85 -17.57
CA GLY A 78 0.94 13.76 -18.32
C GLY A 78 2.11 13.11 -17.59
N SER A 79 1.87 12.48 -16.44
CA SER A 79 2.88 11.70 -15.74
C SER A 79 3.12 10.36 -16.42
N THR A 80 4.31 9.79 -16.21
CA THR A 80 4.64 8.43 -16.64
C THR A 80 4.71 7.53 -15.41
N VAL A 81 4.00 6.41 -15.42
CA VAL A 81 4.03 5.44 -14.31
C VAL A 81 4.86 4.22 -14.71
N GLU A 82 6.02 4.09 -14.06
CA GLU A 82 6.97 2.99 -14.25
C GLU A 82 6.70 1.89 -13.22
N ARG A 83 6.31 0.71 -13.70
CA ARG A 83 5.88 -0.42 -12.88
C ARG A 83 6.99 -1.43 -12.69
N TYR A 84 7.36 -1.68 -11.43
CA TYR A 84 8.41 -2.61 -11.03
C TYR A 84 7.83 -3.85 -10.36
N GLY A 85 8.51 -4.98 -10.47
CA GLY A 85 8.08 -6.22 -9.82
C GLY A 85 8.16 -6.14 -8.29
N LYS A 86 9.10 -5.34 -7.78
CA LYS A 86 9.32 -5.13 -6.35
C LYS A 86 9.61 -3.67 -6.03
N GLY A 87 9.21 -3.21 -4.83
CA GLY A 87 9.39 -1.83 -4.40
C GLY A 87 10.85 -1.36 -4.40
N PHE A 88 11.79 -2.22 -3.99
CA PHE A 88 13.21 -1.84 -3.99
C PHE A 88 13.78 -1.53 -5.38
N GLU A 89 13.22 -2.13 -6.44
CA GLU A 89 13.63 -1.85 -7.83
C GLU A 89 13.23 -0.42 -8.23
N ALA A 90 12.05 0.05 -7.80
CA ALA A 90 11.62 1.44 -7.98
C ALA A 90 12.56 2.42 -7.22
N VAL A 91 12.90 2.10 -5.97
CA VAL A 91 13.83 2.91 -5.17
C VAL A 91 15.22 2.98 -5.82
N GLN A 92 15.73 1.88 -6.36
CA GLN A 92 16.98 1.88 -7.11
C GLN A 92 16.92 2.73 -8.38
N ALA A 93 15.78 2.72 -9.09
CA ALA A 93 15.57 3.58 -10.25
C ALA A 93 15.54 5.07 -9.86
N LEU A 94 14.94 5.43 -8.72
CA LEU A 94 14.95 6.78 -8.16
C LEU A 94 16.37 7.25 -7.84
N LEU A 95 17.15 6.44 -7.11
CA LEU A 95 18.54 6.74 -6.77
C LEU A 95 19.40 6.94 -8.01
N GLN A 96 19.16 6.17 -9.09
CA GLN A 96 19.86 6.32 -10.37
C GLN A 96 19.36 7.51 -11.20
N GLY A 97 18.33 8.24 -10.76
CA GLY A 97 17.75 9.37 -11.48
C GLY A 97 16.98 8.97 -12.75
N LYS A 98 16.46 7.75 -12.81
CA LYS A 98 15.63 7.27 -13.93
C LYS A 98 14.17 7.68 -13.79
N ILE A 99 13.74 7.92 -12.56
CA ILE A 99 12.39 8.38 -12.19
C ILE A 99 12.51 9.51 -11.17
N ASP A 100 11.45 10.29 -11.01
CA ASP A 100 11.42 11.48 -10.15
C ASP A 100 10.89 11.19 -8.75
N ALA A 101 9.99 10.22 -8.62
CA ALA A 101 9.38 9.84 -7.35
C ALA A 101 9.05 8.35 -7.30
N VAL A 102 8.91 7.81 -6.09
CA VAL A 102 8.34 6.47 -5.84
C VAL A 102 7.11 6.61 -4.98
N VAL A 103 6.01 5.97 -5.36
CA VAL A 103 4.81 5.83 -4.54
C VAL A 103 4.73 4.40 -4.05
N ILE A 104 4.73 4.25 -2.73
CA ILE A 104 4.75 2.94 -2.08
C ILE A 104 4.13 3.02 -0.68
N ASP A 105 3.72 1.87 -0.17
CA ASP A 105 3.11 1.72 1.14
C ASP A 105 4.03 2.23 2.28
N GLN A 106 3.42 2.72 3.34
CA GLN A 106 4.06 3.43 4.44
C GLN A 106 5.22 2.66 5.07
N GLU A 107 5.01 1.39 5.44
CA GLU A 107 6.04 0.65 6.15
C GLU A 107 7.28 0.34 5.28
N PRO A 108 7.16 -0.19 4.05
CA PRO A 108 8.32 -0.32 3.19
C PRO A 108 8.95 1.04 2.83
N ALA A 109 8.17 2.12 2.70
CA ALA A 109 8.71 3.44 2.42
C ALA A 109 9.69 3.91 3.51
N LYS A 110 9.29 3.77 4.78
CA LYS A 110 10.14 4.10 5.95
C LYS A 110 11.44 3.28 5.95
N VAL A 111 11.33 1.97 5.70
CA VAL A 111 12.50 1.09 5.64
C VAL A 111 13.46 1.54 4.53
N PHE A 112 12.96 1.79 3.33
CA PHE A 112 13.80 2.20 2.20
C PHE A 112 14.51 3.52 2.44
N VAL A 113 13.85 4.51 3.03
CA VAL A 113 14.49 5.80 3.33
C VAL A 113 15.51 5.65 4.46
N ASN A 114 15.28 4.83 5.46
CA ASN A 114 16.23 4.56 6.53
C ASN A 114 17.49 3.80 6.06
N GLU A 115 17.36 2.96 5.03
CA GLU A 115 18.43 2.13 4.51
C GLU A 115 19.22 2.78 3.36
N ASN A 116 18.74 3.89 2.80
CA ASN A 116 19.35 4.53 1.64
C ASN A 116 19.54 6.04 1.87
N GLU A 117 20.76 6.51 1.71
CA GLU A 117 21.07 7.95 1.70
C GLU A 117 20.64 8.60 0.37
N GLY A 118 20.35 9.90 0.40
CA GLY A 118 20.04 10.71 -0.79
C GLY A 118 18.57 10.68 -1.21
N ILE A 119 17.71 10.08 -0.41
CA ILE A 119 16.24 10.08 -0.60
C ILE A 119 15.52 10.42 0.71
N LYS A 120 14.34 10.99 0.58
CA LYS A 120 13.48 11.39 1.70
C LYS A 120 12.02 11.04 1.45
N LEU A 121 11.25 10.89 2.52
CA LEU A 121 9.79 10.88 2.48
C LEU A 121 9.26 12.30 2.41
N LEU A 122 8.17 12.51 1.69
CA LEU A 122 7.37 13.73 1.82
C LEU A 122 6.48 13.64 3.06
N ASP A 123 6.21 14.79 3.68
CA ASP A 123 5.36 14.87 4.87
C ASP A 123 3.90 14.58 4.54
N GLU A 124 3.45 14.98 3.36
CA GLU A 124 2.08 14.74 2.89
C GLU A 124 1.97 13.38 2.19
N PRO A 125 1.14 12.47 2.72
CA PRO A 125 0.90 11.18 2.06
C PRO A 125 0.08 11.37 0.79
N LEU A 126 0.25 10.47 -0.18
CA LEU A 126 -0.60 10.44 -1.37
C LEU A 126 -2.04 10.05 -1.00
N THR A 127 -2.20 9.10 -0.10
CA THR A 127 -3.50 8.59 0.33
C THR A 127 -3.42 7.96 1.72
N SER A 128 -4.57 7.85 2.39
CA SER A 128 -4.77 7.06 3.61
C SER A 128 -5.65 5.86 3.30
N GLU A 129 -5.31 4.69 3.81
CA GLU A 129 -5.90 3.41 3.47
C GLU A 129 -6.26 2.60 4.72
N ASP A 130 -7.35 1.84 4.62
CA ASP A 130 -7.79 0.89 5.63
C ASP A 130 -7.45 -0.53 5.20
N TYR A 131 -6.74 -1.27 6.06
CA TYR A 131 -6.38 -2.67 5.83
C TYR A 131 -7.33 -3.63 6.49
N ALA A 132 -7.75 -4.65 5.73
CA ALA A 132 -8.59 -5.73 6.21
C ALA A 132 -8.16 -7.09 5.65
N TYR A 133 -8.58 -8.16 6.29
CA TYR A 133 -8.48 -9.50 5.73
C TYR A 133 -9.53 -9.69 4.65
N VAL A 134 -9.24 -10.55 3.68
CA VAL A 134 -10.20 -10.90 2.62
C VAL A 134 -10.57 -12.37 2.70
N VAL A 135 -11.84 -12.65 2.45
CA VAL A 135 -12.37 -14.00 2.30
C VAL A 135 -13.13 -14.11 0.99
N LYS A 136 -13.41 -15.34 0.56
CA LYS A 136 -14.19 -15.59 -0.64
C LYS A 136 -15.55 -14.90 -0.53
N LYS A 137 -15.97 -14.25 -1.60
CA LYS A 137 -17.28 -13.57 -1.70
C LYS A 137 -18.42 -14.47 -1.26
N GLY A 138 -19.26 -13.96 -0.36
CA GLY A 138 -20.41 -14.68 0.21
C GLY A 138 -20.10 -15.58 1.42
N ASN A 139 -18.82 -15.67 1.87
CA ASN A 139 -18.47 -16.44 3.06
C ASN A 139 -18.63 -15.60 4.34
N THR A 140 -19.87 -15.21 4.63
CA THR A 140 -20.23 -14.36 5.77
C THR A 140 -19.88 -14.98 7.12
N GLU A 141 -20.03 -16.31 7.24
CA GLU A 141 -19.67 -17.03 8.49
C GLU A 141 -18.18 -16.85 8.83
N LEU A 142 -17.30 -16.92 7.85
CA LEU A 142 -15.87 -16.72 8.09
C LEU A 142 -15.55 -15.27 8.41
N VAL A 143 -16.20 -14.29 7.73
CA VAL A 143 -16.08 -12.87 8.07
C VAL A 143 -16.44 -12.61 9.53
N GLU A 144 -17.59 -13.14 10.00
CA GLU A 144 -18.03 -12.98 11.38
C GLU A 144 -17.05 -13.57 12.40
N LYS A 145 -16.48 -14.74 12.10
CA LYS A 145 -15.45 -15.38 12.95
C LYS A 145 -14.16 -14.54 13.01
N VAL A 146 -13.72 -14.02 11.88
CA VAL A 146 -12.53 -13.14 11.78
C VAL A 146 -12.78 -11.85 12.56
N ASN A 147 -13.94 -11.20 12.34
CA ASN A 147 -14.27 -9.96 13.03
C ASN A 147 -14.35 -10.13 14.55
N LYS A 148 -14.92 -11.25 15.01
CA LYS A 148 -14.94 -11.57 16.45
C LYS A 148 -13.54 -11.71 17.01
N ALA A 149 -12.66 -12.45 16.34
CA ALA A 149 -11.26 -12.60 16.76
C ALA A 149 -10.51 -11.26 16.75
N LEU A 150 -10.72 -10.43 15.71
CA LEU A 150 -10.14 -9.08 15.64
C LEU A 150 -10.59 -8.19 16.80
N ALA A 151 -11.88 -8.21 17.13
CA ALA A 151 -12.42 -7.43 18.25
C ALA A 151 -11.77 -7.87 19.59
N GLU A 152 -11.67 -9.18 19.84
CA GLU A 152 -11.04 -9.72 21.06
C GLU A 152 -9.54 -9.34 21.15
N LEU A 153 -8.79 -9.45 20.04
CA LEU A 153 -7.37 -9.10 19.98
C LEU A 153 -7.14 -7.59 20.10
N THR A 154 -8.03 -6.77 19.54
CA THR A 154 -7.97 -5.31 19.65
C THR A 154 -8.23 -4.87 21.10
N GLU A 155 -9.24 -5.44 21.75
CA GLU A 155 -9.57 -5.16 23.15
C GLU A 155 -8.43 -5.58 24.11
N ALA A 156 -7.73 -6.67 23.78
CA ALA A 156 -6.54 -7.13 24.51
C ALA A 156 -5.27 -6.29 24.22
N GLY A 157 -5.29 -5.36 23.27
CA GLY A 157 -4.13 -4.57 22.84
C GLY A 157 -3.09 -5.34 22.00
N GLU A 158 -3.40 -6.58 21.62
CA GLU A 158 -2.48 -7.45 20.88
C GLU A 158 -2.21 -6.93 19.46
N ILE A 159 -3.23 -6.41 18.76
CA ILE A 159 -3.08 -5.84 17.41
C ILE A 159 -2.09 -4.69 17.44
N GLN A 160 -2.24 -3.73 18.37
CA GLN A 160 -1.35 -2.59 18.50
C GLN A 160 0.07 -3.03 18.87
N SER A 161 0.21 -3.98 19.78
CA SER A 161 1.52 -4.53 20.16
C SER A 161 2.26 -5.17 18.99
N ILE A 162 1.55 -5.84 18.08
CA ILE A 162 2.14 -6.42 16.87
C ILE A 162 2.55 -5.31 15.90
N ILE A 163 1.70 -4.32 15.67
CA ILE A 163 2.02 -3.18 14.80
C ILE A 163 3.28 -2.48 15.32
N ASP A 164 3.34 -2.10 16.59
CA ASP A 164 4.48 -1.41 17.21
C ASP A 164 5.79 -2.20 17.13
N LYS A 165 5.70 -3.53 17.09
CA LYS A 165 6.87 -4.40 16.98
C LYS A 165 7.49 -4.40 15.59
N TYR A 166 6.70 -4.16 14.54
CA TYR A 166 7.10 -4.28 13.15
C TYR A 166 7.05 -2.95 12.36
N SER A 167 6.74 -1.84 13.05
CA SER A 167 6.73 -0.47 12.49
C SER A 167 8.06 0.25 12.66
#